data_d3c235c18a75ac5ae185aa91920efde9
#
_entry.id   d3c235c18a75ac5ae185aa91920efde9
#
_cell.length_a   1.000
_cell.length_b   1.000
_cell.length_c   1.000
_cell.angle_alpha   90.00
_cell.angle_beta   90.00
_cell.angle_gamma   90.00
#
_symmetry.space_group_name_H-M   'P 1'
#
loop_
_entity.id
_entity.type
_entity.pdbx_description
1 polymer ?
#
loop_
_entity_poly.entity_id
_entity_poly.type
_entity_poly.pdbx_seq_one_letter_code
_entity_poly.pdbx_strand_id
1 'polypeptide(L)'
;MAIYQRVQIQCTDCGNKFRGEVRSNTKGLSCPACKGFVKKTTNWRGSYEITYYKKGRRIKECIGRVNKKIAEKTLADRKTAILEGRYIKRKKESDMTLAELGLKYLEWARRHKKPNSVNRDRVSIKPLERSLGNRTIDDIEPPDVERHIVRRLEVDFVSRATVNRETTCLKAMFRQALQWGYTENTPLAGIKLMRENNERDRILTPVELKILIDSAPPQLAPILVLLANTGMRKEEAVGLRWSDINLQERIMVLRDTKNHEVREVPMNDNVLEVLERLPRSLKYEEVFLNFRKSGPLRKIQYAWRRTTEEAARCGIDVTDLWIHDIRRTWITRAVEAGIDLPTISKIAGVKTIKTLIDKYTRVDQDHRHEAVQKVVTVGITKPTPIPTPLVKNASSQKPVSCSKENGGTGRTRTA
;
A
#
# COMPACT_ATOMS: atom_id res chain seq x y z
N MET A 1 -15.53 -15.03 40.19
CA MET A 1 -14.16 -14.51 39.90
C MET A 1 -13.18 -15.65 40.11
N ALA A 2 -12.26 -15.85 39.19
CA ALA A 2 -11.38 -17.00 39.26
C ALA A 2 -10.00 -16.67 38.66
N ILE A 3 -9.00 -17.42 39.10
CA ILE A 3 -7.65 -17.41 38.56
C ILE A 3 -7.45 -18.76 37.86
N TYR A 4 -6.97 -18.70 36.61
CA TYR A 4 -6.59 -19.91 35.87
C TYR A 4 -5.17 -19.76 35.39
N GLN A 5 -4.51 -20.89 35.21
CA GLN A 5 -3.25 -20.98 34.50
C GLN A 5 -3.49 -21.67 33.16
N ARG A 6 -3.15 -21.02 32.07
CA ARG A 6 -3.11 -21.70 30.76
C ARG A 6 -1.79 -22.41 30.62
N VAL A 7 -1.84 -23.71 30.46
CA VAL A 7 -0.67 -24.57 30.30
C VAL A 7 -0.71 -25.31 28.98
N GLN A 8 0.46 -25.55 28.41
CA GLN A 8 0.64 -26.47 27.28
C GLN A 8 1.20 -27.77 27.84
N ILE A 9 0.53 -28.86 27.56
CA ILE A 9 0.81 -30.18 28.16
C ILE A 9 1.01 -31.17 27.02
N GLN A 10 1.91 -32.11 27.22
CA GLN A 10 2.04 -33.30 26.39
C GLN A 10 1.41 -34.47 27.11
N CYS A 11 0.53 -35.19 26.45
CA CYS A 11 -0.10 -36.41 27.00
C CYS A 11 0.97 -37.49 27.16
N THR A 12 0.98 -38.13 28.33
CA THR A 12 1.90 -39.25 28.63
C THR A 12 1.54 -40.50 27.85
N ASP A 13 0.25 -40.68 27.52
CA ASP A 13 -0.27 -41.93 26.90
C ASP A 13 -0.16 -41.91 25.37
N CYS A 14 -0.41 -40.74 24.73
CA CYS A 14 -0.44 -40.66 23.26
C CYS A 14 0.52 -39.62 22.69
N GLY A 15 1.30 -38.92 23.50
CA GLY A 15 2.26 -37.88 23.05
C GLY A 15 1.63 -36.60 22.52
N ASN A 16 0.30 -36.49 22.41
CA ASN A 16 -0.38 -35.33 21.87
C ASN A 16 -0.16 -34.08 22.73
N LYS A 17 0.18 -32.93 22.10
CA LYS A 17 0.35 -31.64 22.76
C LYS A 17 -0.95 -30.83 22.69
N PHE A 18 -1.49 -30.46 23.86
CA PHE A 18 -2.72 -29.68 23.95
C PHE A 18 -2.62 -28.57 24.98
N ARG A 19 -3.53 -27.60 24.88
CA ARG A 19 -3.65 -26.50 25.84
C ARG A 19 -4.81 -26.76 26.78
N GLY A 20 -4.60 -26.51 28.07
CA GLY A 20 -5.62 -26.66 29.07
C GLY A 20 -5.62 -25.52 30.09
N GLU A 21 -6.78 -25.32 30.75
CA GLU A 21 -6.96 -24.36 31.84
C GLU A 21 -6.86 -25.09 33.19
N VAL A 22 -5.93 -24.66 34.04
CA VAL A 22 -5.72 -25.20 35.37
C VAL A 22 -6.20 -24.22 36.43
N ARG A 23 -7.10 -24.66 37.29
CA ARG A 23 -7.54 -23.92 38.50
C ARG A 23 -6.85 -24.47 39.73
N SER A 24 -7.04 -23.80 40.87
CA SER A 24 -6.48 -24.24 42.17
C SER A 24 -6.89 -25.68 42.53
N ASN A 25 -8.13 -26.08 42.23
CA ASN A 25 -8.70 -27.40 42.52
C ASN A 25 -8.55 -28.42 41.38
N THR A 26 -7.87 -28.09 40.28
CA THR A 26 -7.66 -29.00 39.17
C THR A 26 -6.65 -30.09 39.55
N LYS A 27 -7.06 -31.35 39.56
CA LYS A 27 -6.22 -32.51 39.88
C LYS A 27 -5.46 -33.01 38.66
N GLY A 28 -5.97 -32.72 37.46
CA GLY A 28 -5.38 -33.10 36.16
C GLY A 28 -6.26 -32.64 35.01
N LEU A 29 -5.87 -32.94 33.79
CA LEU A 29 -6.59 -32.58 32.56
C LEU A 29 -6.74 -33.84 31.66
N SER A 30 -7.88 -33.94 30.98
CA SER A 30 -8.10 -35.02 30.01
C SER A 30 -7.52 -34.63 28.64
N CYS A 31 -6.81 -35.53 28.02
CA CYS A 31 -6.29 -35.35 26.67
C CYS A 31 -7.45 -35.35 25.65
N PRO A 32 -7.53 -34.37 24.74
CA PRO A 32 -8.60 -34.31 23.75
C PRO A 32 -8.49 -35.44 22.69
N ALA A 33 -7.31 -36.01 22.47
CA ALA A 33 -7.07 -37.04 21.47
C ALA A 33 -7.39 -38.44 21.99
N CYS A 34 -6.80 -38.87 23.13
CA CYS A 34 -6.98 -40.21 23.67
C CYS A 34 -7.88 -40.26 24.90
N LYS A 35 -8.37 -39.14 25.40
CA LYS A 35 -9.14 -38.97 26.64
C LYS A 35 -8.44 -39.46 27.92
N GLY A 36 -7.17 -39.86 27.85
CA GLY A 36 -6.32 -40.20 28.97
C GLY A 36 -6.20 -39.03 29.96
N PHE A 37 -6.09 -39.37 31.25
CA PHE A 37 -6.04 -38.36 32.32
C PHE A 37 -4.60 -38.01 32.71
N VAL A 38 -4.18 -36.81 32.39
CA VAL A 38 -2.84 -36.28 32.75
C VAL A 38 -2.91 -35.59 34.09
N LYS A 39 -2.30 -36.22 35.13
CA LYS A 39 -2.25 -35.64 36.49
C LYS A 39 -1.47 -34.33 36.51
N LYS A 40 -1.93 -33.40 37.35
CA LYS A 40 -1.26 -32.13 37.57
C LYS A 40 0.12 -32.33 38.21
N THR A 41 1.17 -31.77 37.60
CA THR A 41 2.52 -31.78 38.12
C THR A 41 3.02 -30.36 38.42
N THR A 42 4.08 -30.24 39.24
CA THR A 42 4.76 -28.98 39.55
C THR A 42 5.42 -28.35 38.31
N ASN A 43 5.68 -29.13 37.28
CA ASN A 43 6.35 -28.71 36.03
C ASN A 43 5.40 -28.02 35.04
N TRP A 44 4.11 -27.96 35.32
CA TRP A 44 3.17 -27.26 34.47
C TRP A 44 3.33 -25.76 34.60
N ARG A 45 4.08 -25.17 33.68
CA ARG A 45 4.31 -23.70 33.61
C ARG A 45 3.44 -23.11 32.49
N GLY A 46 2.81 -21.97 32.80
CA GLY A 46 1.97 -21.26 31.82
C GLY A 46 1.69 -19.82 32.27
N SER A 47 0.95 -19.09 31.43
CA SER A 47 0.49 -17.75 31.76
C SER A 47 -0.74 -17.80 32.69
N TYR A 48 -0.76 -16.91 33.68
CA TYR A 48 -1.93 -16.72 34.53
C TYR A 48 -2.94 -15.79 33.87
N GLU A 49 -4.22 -16.15 33.97
CA GLU A 49 -5.35 -15.31 33.61
C GLU A 49 -6.24 -15.11 34.85
N ILE A 50 -6.68 -13.89 35.04
CA ILE A 50 -7.69 -13.55 36.07
C ILE A 50 -9.01 -13.23 35.38
N THR A 51 -10.11 -13.60 36.04
CA THR A 51 -11.46 -13.26 35.60
C THR A 51 -12.18 -12.52 36.72
N TYR A 52 -12.73 -11.39 36.36
CA TYR A 52 -13.55 -10.57 37.25
C TYR A 52 -14.75 -9.98 36.50
N TYR A 53 -15.71 -9.41 37.23
CA TYR A 53 -16.91 -8.79 36.66
C TYR A 53 -16.85 -7.28 36.86
N LYS A 54 -17.16 -6.53 35.78
CA LYS A 54 -17.31 -5.08 35.81
C LYS A 54 -18.63 -4.71 35.14
N LYS A 55 -19.51 -4.01 35.88
CA LYS A 55 -20.86 -3.64 35.40
C LYS A 55 -21.60 -4.81 34.72
N GLY A 56 -21.61 -5.99 35.37
CA GLY A 56 -22.26 -7.19 34.86
C GLY A 56 -21.54 -7.94 33.74
N ARG A 57 -20.52 -7.36 33.12
CA ARG A 57 -19.74 -8.01 32.06
C ARG A 57 -18.53 -8.76 32.64
N ARG A 58 -18.33 -9.99 32.16
CA ARG A 58 -17.16 -10.81 32.51
C ARG A 58 -15.93 -10.34 31.75
N ILE A 59 -14.86 -9.99 32.47
CA ILE A 59 -13.57 -9.61 31.91
C ILE A 59 -12.56 -10.71 32.19
N LYS A 60 -11.81 -11.11 31.18
CA LYS A 60 -10.64 -12.00 31.28
C LYS A 60 -9.38 -11.17 30.99
N GLU A 61 -8.43 -11.15 31.91
CA GLU A 61 -7.15 -10.43 31.79
C GLU A 61 -5.99 -11.42 31.91
N CYS A 62 -5.09 -11.42 30.92
CA CYS A 62 -3.87 -12.23 30.97
C CYS A 62 -2.77 -11.45 31.68
N ILE A 63 -2.23 -12.02 32.77
CA ILE A 63 -1.17 -11.39 33.56
C ILE A 63 0.23 -11.84 33.10
N GLY A 64 0.28 -12.90 32.28
CA GLY A 64 1.54 -13.44 31.81
C GLY A 64 2.13 -14.55 32.70
N ARG A 65 3.43 -14.83 32.51
CA ARG A 65 4.14 -15.88 33.25
C ARG A 65 4.65 -15.35 34.59
N VAL A 66 3.74 -15.19 35.53
CA VAL A 66 4.04 -14.68 36.89
C VAL A 66 3.85 -15.77 37.95
N ASN A 67 4.26 -15.49 39.18
CA ASN A 67 3.97 -16.34 40.35
C ASN A 67 2.46 -16.27 40.67
N LYS A 68 1.89 -17.39 41.21
CA LYS A 68 0.48 -17.47 41.64
C LYS A 68 0.11 -16.37 42.61
N LYS A 69 1.01 -16.06 43.58
CA LYS A 69 0.82 -14.98 44.55
C LYS A 69 0.64 -13.60 43.89
N ILE A 70 1.39 -13.33 42.82
CA ILE A 70 1.28 -12.10 42.03
C ILE A 70 -0.09 -12.06 41.32
N ALA A 71 -0.54 -13.18 40.72
CA ALA A 71 -1.85 -13.25 40.08
C ALA A 71 -2.99 -13.05 41.09
N GLU A 72 -2.88 -13.62 42.32
CA GLU A 72 -3.83 -13.44 43.43
C GLU A 72 -3.86 -11.98 43.89
N LYS A 73 -2.70 -11.36 44.09
CA LYS A 73 -2.59 -9.95 44.44
C LYS A 73 -3.23 -9.06 43.37
N THR A 74 -2.90 -9.28 42.11
CA THR A 74 -3.48 -8.51 41.00
C THR A 74 -4.99 -8.64 40.92
N LEU A 75 -5.55 -9.85 41.15
CA LEU A 75 -7.00 -10.03 41.23
C LEU A 75 -7.63 -9.31 42.44
N ALA A 76 -6.96 -9.34 43.59
CA ALA A 76 -7.41 -8.60 44.78
C ALA A 76 -7.39 -7.09 44.52
N ASP A 77 -6.31 -6.57 43.95
CA ASP A 77 -6.17 -5.15 43.60
C ASP A 77 -7.25 -4.72 42.60
N ARG A 78 -7.58 -5.57 41.61
CA ARG A 78 -8.69 -5.30 40.67
C ARG A 78 -10.05 -5.27 41.36
N LYS A 79 -10.29 -6.20 42.29
CA LYS A 79 -11.54 -6.22 43.08
C LYS A 79 -11.68 -4.96 43.93
N THR A 80 -10.64 -4.60 44.68
CA THR A 80 -10.60 -3.40 45.48
C THR A 80 -10.82 -2.15 44.64
N ALA A 81 -10.12 -2.03 43.54
CA ALA A 81 -10.28 -0.93 42.59
C ALA A 81 -11.70 -0.81 41.99
N ILE A 82 -12.39 -1.94 41.79
CA ILE A 82 -13.80 -1.94 41.33
C ILE A 82 -14.73 -1.48 42.44
N LEU A 83 -14.54 -1.98 43.65
CA LEU A 83 -15.35 -1.63 44.82
C LEU A 83 -15.21 -0.15 45.21
N GLU A 84 -14.00 0.38 45.17
CA GLU A 84 -13.68 1.77 45.48
C GLU A 84 -13.94 2.75 44.33
N GLY A 85 -14.48 2.27 43.21
CA GLY A 85 -14.67 3.11 42.03
C GLY A 85 -13.36 3.61 41.39
N ARG A 86 -12.20 3.25 41.95
CA ARG A 86 -10.86 3.65 41.43
C ARG A 86 -10.49 2.96 40.15
N TYR A 87 -11.05 1.80 39.85
CA TYR A 87 -10.90 1.14 38.57
C TYR A 87 -11.52 1.95 37.42
N ILE A 88 -12.32 2.95 37.74
CA ILE A 88 -12.86 3.94 36.81
C ILE A 88 -11.85 5.08 36.58
N LYS A 89 -10.85 5.25 37.47
CA LYS A 89 -9.90 6.39 37.41
C LYS A 89 -8.77 6.30 36.41
N ARG A 90 -8.50 5.13 35.77
CA ARG A 90 -7.78 5.12 34.49
C ARG A 90 -8.61 5.75 33.34
N LYS A 91 -9.92 5.88 33.54
CA LYS A 91 -10.85 6.61 32.67
C LYS A 91 -10.74 8.15 32.78
N LYS A 92 -9.95 8.69 33.70
CA LYS A 92 -9.84 10.15 33.85
C LYS A 92 -8.94 10.85 32.79
N GLU A 93 -8.19 10.08 32.00
CA GLU A 93 -7.52 10.61 30.83
C GLU A 93 -8.37 10.44 29.55
N SER A 94 -9.48 9.71 29.63
CA SER A 94 -10.36 9.39 28.48
C SER A 94 -11.56 10.34 28.32
N ASP A 95 -11.62 11.46 29.01
CA ASP A 95 -12.52 12.56 28.66
C ASP A 95 -12.00 13.33 27.43
N MET A 96 -10.89 12.84 26.84
CA MET A 96 -10.29 13.41 25.64
C MET A 96 -11.21 13.24 24.44
N THR A 97 -11.57 14.33 23.83
CA THR A 97 -12.33 14.34 22.59
C THR A 97 -11.45 14.00 21.39
N LEU A 98 -12.07 13.58 20.27
CA LEU A 98 -11.32 13.33 19.04
C LEU A 98 -10.62 14.60 18.53
N ALA A 99 -11.22 15.77 18.71
CA ALA A 99 -10.62 17.05 18.34
C ALA A 99 -9.32 17.31 19.13
N GLU A 100 -9.33 17.09 20.45
CA GLU A 100 -8.16 17.23 21.30
C GLU A 100 -7.06 16.21 20.95
N LEU A 101 -7.45 14.96 20.67
CA LEU A 101 -6.52 13.95 20.14
C LEU A 101 -5.91 14.40 18.82
N GLY A 102 -6.71 14.98 17.92
CA GLY A 102 -6.25 15.53 16.64
C GLY A 102 -5.17 16.59 16.82
N LEU A 103 -5.36 17.53 17.74
CA LEU A 103 -4.38 18.57 18.07
C LEU A 103 -3.07 17.96 18.59
N LYS A 104 -3.13 17.08 19.59
CA LYS A 104 -1.96 16.41 20.16
C LYS A 104 -1.24 15.55 19.13
N TYR A 105 -1.99 14.84 18.27
CA TYR A 105 -1.43 14.06 17.19
C TYR A 105 -0.69 14.93 16.17
N LEU A 106 -1.24 16.08 15.76
CA LEU A 106 -0.58 17.00 14.85
C LEU A 106 0.69 17.60 15.45
N GLU A 107 0.70 17.88 16.76
CA GLU A 107 1.89 18.33 17.46
C GLU A 107 3.01 17.27 17.44
N TRP A 108 2.66 16.03 17.75
CA TRP A 108 3.57 14.89 17.65
C TRP A 108 4.05 14.68 16.20
N ALA A 109 3.13 14.73 15.23
CA ALA A 109 3.43 14.54 13.82
C ALA A 109 4.42 15.57 13.28
N ARG A 110 4.38 16.82 13.75
CA ARG A 110 5.35 17.88 13.36
C ARG A 110 6.79 17.50 13.70
N ARG A 111 7.00 16.75 14.79
CA ARG A 111 8.34 16.31 15.22
C ARG A 111 8.80 15.03 14.53
N HIS A 112 7.86 14.18 14.08
CA HIS A 112 8.17 12.82 13.61
C HIS A 112 7.89 12.57 12.12
N LYS A 113 7.24 13.52 11.43
CA LYS A 113 6.86 13.36 10.02
C LYS A 113 7.37 14.51 9.16
N LYS A 114 7.56 14.23 7.87
CA LYS A 114 7.87 15.31 6.89
C LYS A 114 6.73 16.34 6.81
N PRO A 115 7.01 17.64 6.60
CA PRO A 115 6.01 18.72 6.61
C PRO A 115 4.80 18.45 5.71
N ASN A 116 5.02 17.91 4.51
CA ASN A 116 3.94 17.56 3.58
C ASN A 116 3.02 16.44 4.11
N SER A 117 3.54 15.51 4.91
CA SER A 117 2.73 14.45 5.55
C SER A 117 1.88 15.03 6.67
N VAL A 118 2.45 15.93 7.48
CA VAL A 118 1.71 16.65 8.52
C VAL A 118 0.57 17.49 7.92
N ASN A 119 0.84 18.16 6.80
CA ASN A 119 -0.19 18.96 6.13
C ASN A 119 -1.33 18.08 5.58
N ARG A 120 -1.00 16.90 5.06
CA ARG A 120 -1.99 15.90 4.65
C ARG A 120 -2.82 15.39 5.81
N ASP A 121 -2.18 15.04 6.93
CA ASP A 121 -2.88 14.62 8.14
C ASP A 121 -3.83 15.72 8.62
N ARG A 122 -3.40 16.99 8.65
CA ARG A 122 -4.24 18.15 9.01
C ARG A 122 -5.49 18.26 8.11
N VAL A 123 -5.32 18.05 6.79
CA VAL A 123 -6.45 18.08 5.85
C VAL A 123 -7.41 16.92 6.10
N SER A 124 -6.89 15.74 6.43
CA SER A 124 -7.68 14.53 6.73
C SER A 124 -8.41 14.61 8.07
N ILE A 125 -7.84 15.30 9.06
CA ILE A 125 -8.45 15.47 10.41
C ILE A 125 -9.67 16.38 10.37
N LYS A 126 -9.67 17.45 9.57
CA LYS A 126 -10.79 18.42 9.53
C LYS A 126 -12.18 17.80 9.31
N PRO A 127 -12.41 16.91 8.32
CA PRO A 127 -13.70 16.26 8.17
C PRO A 127 -14.03 15.28 9.31
N LEU A 128 -13.03 14.65 9.91
CA LEU A 128 -13.21 13.81 11.09
C LEU A 128 -13.65 14.63 12.31
N GLU A 129 -13.06 15.80 12.53
CA GLU A 129 -13.47 16.74 13.59
C GLU A 129 -14.93 17.21 13.41
N ARG A 130 -15.36 17.48 12.17
CA ARG A 130 -16.76 17.89 11.91
C ARG A 130 -17.77 16.81 12.26
N SER A 131 -17.45 15.54 12.06
CA SER A 131 -18.37 14.43 12.28
C SER A 131 -18.27 13.79 13.65
N LEU A 132 -17.08 13.77 14.25
CA LEU A 132 -16.78 13.01 15.47
C LEU A 132 -16.05 13.83 16.55
N GLY A 133 -15.69 15.09 16.25
CA GLY A 133 -14.76 15.88 17.07
C GLY A 133 -15.17 16.09 18.52
N ASN A 134 -16.47 16.21 18.77
CA ASN A 134 -17.02 16.43 20.12
C ASN A 134 -17.20 15.12 20.92
N ARG A 135 -17.00 13.95 20.30
CA ARG A 135 -17.09 12.67 20.99
C ARG A 135 -15.81 12.35 21.72
N THR A 136 -15.94 11.75 22.87
CA THR A 136 -14.78 11.19 23.57
C THR A 136 -14.23 9.99 22.78
N ILE A 137 -12.92 9.81 22.78
CA ILE A 137 -12.28 8.74 21.98
C ILE A 137 -12.73 7.35 22.40
N ASP A 138 -13.13 7.16 23.66
CA ASP A 138 -13.62 5.88 24.18
C ASP A 138 -15.10 5.60 23.81
N ASP A 139 -15.86 6.63 23.45
CA ASP A 139 -17.27 6.51 23.05
C ASP A 139 -17.46 6.42 21.53
N ILE A 140 -16.37 6.54 20.76
CA ILE A 140 -16.40 6.30 19.31
C ILE A 140 -16.43 4.80 19.05
N GLU A 141 -17.48 4.35 18.39
CA GLU A 141 -17.69 2.95 18.01
C GLU A 141 -17.52 2.74 16.49
N PRO A 142 -17.28 1.49 16.03
CA PRO A 142 -17.17 1.21 14.59
C PRO A 142 -18.33 1.77 13.73
N PRO A 143 -19.62 1.70 14.16
CA PRO A 143 -20.72 2.30 13.39
C PRO A 143 -20.62 3.81 13.20
N ASP A 144 -19.94 4.52 14.12
CA ASP A 144 -19.74 5.97 13.97
C ASP A 144 -18.76 6.29 12.84
N VAL A 145 -17.70 5.47 12.74
CA VAL A 145 -16.73 5.59 11.66
C VAL A 145 -17.35 5.21 10.32
N GLU A 146 -18.19 4.17 10.29
CA GLU A 146 -18.93 3.78 9.09
C GLU A 146 -19.89 4.88 8.64
N ARG A 147 -20.63 5.51 9.55
CA ARG A 147 -21.47 6.68 9.25
C ARG A 147 -20.67 7.85 8.67
N HIS A 148 -19.47 8.10 9.21
CA HIS A 148 -18.57 9.09 8.62
C HIS A 148 -18.21 8.74 7.18
N ILE A 149 -17.82 7.48 6.91
CA ILE A 149 -17.46 7.00 5.58
C ILE A 149 -18.62 7.18 4.60
N VAL A 150 -19.81 6.72 4.96
CA VAL A 150 -21.03 6.83 4.13
C VAL A 150 -21.34 8.29 3.84
N ARG A 151 -21.37 9.15 4.86
CA ARG A 151 -21.60 10.59 4.68
C ARG A 151 -20.61 11.20 3.70
N ARG A 152 -19.32 10.89 3.83
CA ARG A 152 -18.27 11.43 2.94
C ARG A 152 -18.47 11.00 1.49
N LEU A 153 -18.92 9.77 1.27
CA LEU A 153 -19.17 9.26 -0.09
C LEU A 153 -20.46 9.77 -0.70
N GLU A 154 -21.57 9.74 0.06
CA GLU A 154 -22.92 9.92 -0.46
C GLU A 154 -23.43 11.36 -0.32
N VAL A 155 -22.97 12.10 0.69
CA VAL A 155 -23.41 13.49 0.93
C VAL A 155 -22.36 14.49 0.45
N ASP A 156 -21.09 14.24 0.79
CA ASP A 156 -20.01 15.16 0.43
C ASP A 156 -19.38 14.82 -0.94
N PHE A 157 -19.79 13.71 -1.57
CA PHE A 157 -19.38 13.22 -2.90
C PHE A 157 -17.84 13.18 -3.10
N VAL A 158 -17.08 12.86 -2.05
CA VAL A 158 -15.63 12.74 -2.16
C VAL A 158 -15.21 11.35 -2.63
N SER A 159 -14.06 11.26 -3.28
CA SER A 159 -13.52 10.00 -3.80
C SER A 159 -13.19 9.01 -2.69
N ARG A 160 -13.30 7.70 -2.99
CA ARG A 160 -12.89 6.60 -2.08
C ARG A 160 -11.46 6.77 -1.59
N ALA A 161 -10.56 7.25 -2.45
CA ALA A 161 -9.17 7.53 -2.09
C ALA A 161 -9.04 8.60 -1.00
N THR A 162 -9.89 9.64 -1.03
CA THR A 162 -9.92 10.68 0.01
C THR A 162 -10.41 10.11 1.33
N VAL A 163 -11.51 9.36 1.31
CA VAL A 163 -12.07 8.71 2.51
C VAL A 163 -11.09 7.69 3.11
N ASN A 164 -10.39 6.92 2.28
CA ASN A 164 -9.34 6.01 2.73
C ASN A 164 -8.20 6.74 3.44
N ARG A 165 -7.81 7.93 2.96
CA ARG A 165 -6.79 8.77 3.62
C ARG A 165 -7.27 9.27 4.98
N GLU A 166 -8.52 9.73 5.08
CA GLU A 166 -9.15 10.13 6.35
C GLU A 166 -9.18 8.95 7.34
N THR A 167 -9.64 7.78 6.91
CA THR A 167 -9.65 6.56 7.71
C THR A 167 -8.25 6.12 8.14
N THR A 168 -7.26 6.23 7.25
CA THR A 168 -5.85 5.91 7.57
C THR A 168 -5.28 6.88 8.59
N CYS A 169 -5.62 8.17 8.49
CA CYS A 169 -5.23 9.17 9.47
C CYS A 169 -5.86 8.88 10.84
N LEU A 170 -7.16 8.55 10.88
CA LEU A 170 -7.86 8.15 12.10
C LEU A 170 -7.21 6.91 12.74
N LYS A 171 -6.86 5.89 11.93
CA LYS A 171 -6.11 4.72 12.41
C LYS A 171 -4.78 5.09 13.04
N ALA A 172 -4.05 6.05 12.44
CA ALA A 172 -2.78 6.53 12.97
C ALA A 172 -2.97 7.31 14.28
N MET A 173 -4.01 8.13 14.40
CA MET A 173 -4.36 8.85 15.62
C MET A 173 -4.68 7.89 16.76
N PHE A 174 -5.53 6.89 16.55
CA PHE A 174 -5.88 5.90 17.58
C PHE A 174 -4.70 5.01 17.95
N ARG A 175 -3.84 4.64 17.00
CA ARG A 175 -2.60 3.91 17.30
C ARG A 175 -1.71 4.73 18.25
N GLN A 176 -1.61 6.03 17.99
CA GLN A 176 -0.82 6.92 18.86
C GLN A 176 -1.49 7.13 20.22
N ALA A 177 -2.82 7.24 20.28
CA ALA A 177 -3.57 7.31 21.52
C ALA A 177 -3.37 6.07 22.40
N LEU A 178 -3.34 4.87 21.80
CA LEU A 178 -3.01 3.61 22.48
C LEU A 178 -1.58 3.63 23.05
N GLN A 179 -0.59 4.12 22.29
CA GLN A 179 0.79 4.24 22.75
C GLN A 179 0.94 5.23 23.91
N TRP A 180 0.16 6.32 23.90
CA TRP A 180 0.16 7.31 24.97
C TRP A 180 -0.68 6.90 26.17
N GLY A 181 -1.42 5.79 26.10
CA GLY A 181 -2.28 5.31 27.18
C GLY A 181 -3.59 6.09 27.34
N TYR A 182 -3.99 6.88 26.34
CA TYR A 182 -5.25 7.65 26.37
C TYR A 182 -6.48 6.76 26.16
N THR A 183 -6.33 5.63 25.51
CA THR A 183 -7.38 4.62 25.31
C THR A 183 -6.80 3.22 25.36
N GLU A 184 -7.62 2.22 25.67
CA GLU A 184 -7.25 0.80 25.63
C GLU A 184 -7.76 0.11 24.37
N ASN A 185 -8.63 0.76 23.58
CA ASN A 185 -9.30 0.18 22.42
C ASN A 185 -9.25 1.11 21.22
N THR A 186 -9.44 0.51 20.06
CA THR A 186 -9.61 1.26 18.81
C THR A 186 -10.93 0.88 18.14
N PRO A 187 -11.76 1.86 17.74
CA PRO A 187 -12.99 1.60 17.00
C PRO A 187 -12.72 1.13 15.56
N LEU A 188 -11.47 1.07 15.16
CA LEU A 188 -11.06 0.80 13.78
C LEU A 188 -10.62 -0.66 13.55
N ALA A 189 -10.75 -1.51 14.58
CA ALA A 189 -10.53 -2.93 14.46
C ALA A 189 -11.58 -3.52 13.49
N GLY A 190 -11.13 -4.05 12.37
CA GLY A 190 -12.03 -4.63 11.36
C GLY A 190 -12.45 -3.69 10.22
N ILE A 191 -12.29 -2.37 10.35
CA ILE A 191 -12.60 -1.44 9.25
C ILE A 191 -11.53 -1.59 8.15
N LYS A 192 -11.97 -2.11 7.00
CA LYS A 192 -11.11 -2.27 5.81
C LYS A 192 -11.15 -0.99 4.96
N LEU A 193 -10.02 -0.68 4.34
CA LEU A 193 -9.97 0.38 3.34
C LEU A 193 -10.69 -0.09 2.07
N MET A 194 -11.36 0.83 1.42
CA MET A 194 -12.07 0.55 0.17
C MET A 194 -11.07 0.32 -0.97
N ARG A 195 -11.45 -0.54 -1.91
CA ARG A 195 -10.66 -0.71 -3.13
C ARG A 195 -10.70 0.60 -3.94
N GLU A 196 -9.53 1.10 -4.26
CA GLU A 196 -9.35 2.29 -5.09
C GLU A 196 -9.06 1.85 -6.52
N ASN A 197 -9.79 2.43 -7.45
CA ASN A 197 -9.48 2.29 -8.88
C ASN A 197 -8.72 3.55 -9.30
N ASN A 198 -7.42 3.56 -9.05
CA ASN A 198 -6.51 4.69 -9.33
C ASN A 198 -5.60 4.40 -10.53
N GLU A 199 -5.97 3.42 -11.35
CA GLU A 199 -5.18 3.10 -12.54
C GLU A 199 -5.35 4.23 -13.56
N ARG A 200 -4.23 4.81 -13.94
CA ARG A 200 -4.10 5.83 -14.97
C ARG A 200 -3.25 5.27 -16.08
N ASP A 201 -3.76 5.33 -17.28
CA ASP A 201 -3.10 4.74 -18.45
C ASP A 201 -2.60 5.79 -19.45
N ARG A 202 -2.63 7.09 -19.07
CA ARG A 202 -2.20 8.16 -19.94
C ARG A 202 -0.68 8.09 -20.19
N ILE A 203 -0.32 7.85 -21.45
CA ILE A 203 1.05 7.88 -21.97
C ILE A 203 1.06 8.93 -23.08
N LEU A 204 2.00 9.86 -22.99
CA LEU A 204 2.12 10.95 -23.96
C LEU A 204 2.88 10.46 -25.21
N THR A 205 2.38 10.81 -26.38
CA THR A 205 3.13 10.62 -27.64
C THR A 205 4.33 11.59 -27.71
N PRO A 206 5.34 11.33 -28.58
CA PRO A 206 6.44 12.27 -28.80
C PRO A 206 5.97 13.66 -29.20
N VAL A 207 4.92 13.72 -30.02
CA VAL A 207 4.34 14.98 -30.51
C VAL A 207 3.69 15.76 -29.38
N GLU A 208 2.84 15.09 -28.57
CA GLU A 208 2.20 15.71 -27.40
C GLU A 208 3.23 16.23 -26.39
N LEU A 209 4.30 15.45 -26.15
CA LEU A 209 5.35 15.83 -25.23
C LEU A 209 6.11 17.08 -25.73
N LYS A 210 6.39 17.15 -27.02
CA LYS A 210 7.01 18.31 -27.66
C LYS A 210 6.12 19.55 -27.52
N ILE A 211 4.84 19.44 -27.87
CA ILE A 211 3.88 20.55 -27.76
C ILE A 211 3.75 21.02 -26.31
N LEU A 212 3.72 20.11 -25.32
CA LEU A 212 3.72 20.47 -23.90
C LEU A 212 4.97 21.27 -23.49
N ILE A 213 6.14 20.86 -23.96
CA ILE A 213 7.41 21.58 -23.68
C ILE A 213 7.40 22.97 -24.34
N ASP A 214 6.96 23.04 -25.59
CA ASP A 214 6.91 24.28 -26.35
C ASP A 214 5.86 25.28 -25.80
N SER A 215 4.76 24.76 -25.24
CA SER A 215 3.72 25.55 -24.55
C SER A 215 4.10 26.01 -23.14
N ALA A 216 5.21 25.51 -22.59
CA ALA A 216 5.59 25.78 -21.23
C ALA A 216 6.31 27.15 -21.11
N PRO A 217 6.04 27.90 -20.01
CA PRO A 217 6.79 29.12 -19.77
C PRO A 217 8.28 28.82 -19.54
N PRO A 218 9.20 29.80 -19.82
CA PRO A 218 10.65 29.58 -19.77
C PRO A 218 11.18 28.95 -18.48
N GLN A 219 10.51 29.18 -17.35
CA GLN A 219 10.91 28.63 -16.06
C GLN A 219 10.48 27.15 -15.88
N LEU A 220 9.50 26.65 -16.66
CA LEU A 220 9.00 25.28 -16.55
C LEU A 220 9.51 24.37 -17.66
N ALA A 221 9.71 24.88 -18.88
CA ALA A 221 10.15 24.09 -20.03
C ALA A 221 11.42 23.25 -19.75
N PRO A 222 12.49 23.79 -19.13
CA PRO A 222 13.67 23.01 -18.77
C PRO A 222 13.37 21.86 -17.83
N ILE A 223 12.45 22.06 -16.88
CA ILE A 223 12.04 21.01 -15.93
C ILE A 223 11.28 19.88 -16.66
N LEU A 224 10.42 20.23 -17.64
CA LEU A 224 9.71 19.26 -18.43
C LEU A 224 10.68 18.42 -19.30
N VAL A 225 11.72 19.05 -19.86
CA VAL A 225 12.77 18.34 -20.60
C VAL A 225 13.49 17.34 -19.68
N LEU A 226 13.87 17.75 -18.45
CA LEU A 226 14.47 16.83 -17.49
C LEU A 226 13.56 15.65 -17.18
N LEU A 227 12.30 15.92 -16.85
CA LEU A 227 11.32 14.87 -16.51
C LEU A 227 11.12 13.89 -17.66
N ALA A 228 11.03 14.40 -18.89
CA ALA A 228 10.80 13.65 -20.10
C ALA A 228 11.98 12.75 -20.49
N ASN A 229 13.20 13.12 -20.16
CA ASN A 229 14.42 12.43 -20.55
C ASN A 229 15.03 11.56 -19.43
N THR A 230 14.61 11.73 -18.18
CA THR A 230 15.21 11.02 -17.04
C THR A 230 14.20 10.24 -16.22
N GLY A 231 12.92 10.50 -16.39
CA GLY A 231 11.87 9.90 -15.58
C GLY A 231 11.96 10.20 -14.09
N MET A 232 12.74 11.20 -13.65
CA MET A 232 12.86 11.57 -12.23
C MET A 232 11.53 12.09 -11.65
N ARG A 233 11.44 12.16 -10.32
CA ARG A 233 10.24 12.72 -9.68
C ARG A 233 10.25 14.25 -9.82
N LYS A 234 9.05 14.82 -9.92
CA LYS A 234 8.87 16.28 -10.03
C LYS A 234 9.61 17.06 -8.93
N GLU A 235 9.49 16.61 -7.69
CA GLU A 235 10.13 17.25 -6.56
C GLU A 235 11.66 17.17 -6.62
N GLU A 236 12.21 16.10 -7.15
CA GLU A 236 13.64 15.89 -7.37
C GLU A 236 14.16 16.85 -8.45
N ALA A 237 13.42 16.95 -9.57
CA ALA A 237 13.77 17.89 -10.63
C ALA A 237 13.73 19.35 -10.12
N VAL A 238 12.64 19.76 -9.47
CA VAL A 238 12.48 21.14 -8.95
C VAL A 238 13.52 21.49 -7.90
N GLY A 239 13.94 20.53 -7.08
CA GLY A 239 14.90 20.69 -5.99
C GLY A 239 16.36 20.48 -6.39
N LEU A 240 16.67 20.27 -7.68
CA LEU A 240 18.02 19.99 -8.17
C LEU A 240 18.96 21.17 -7.88
N ARG A 241 20.18 20.85 -7.45
CA ARG A 241 21.24 21.84 -7.16
C ARG A 241 22.41 21.68 -8.13
N TRP A 242 23.11 22.77 -8.39
CA TRP A 242 24.31 22.71 -9.22
C TRP A 242 25.42 21.83 -8.63
N SER A 243 25.52 21.74 -7.29
CA SER A 243 26.44 20.85 -6.59
C SER A 243 26.15 19.35 -6.80
N ASP A 244 24.95 19.01 -7.28
CA ASP A 244 24.54 17.62 -7.57
C ASP A 244 24.73 17.25 -9.05
N ILE A 245 25.30 18.15 -9.88
CA ILE A 245 25.44 18.00 -11.33
C ILE A 245 26.90 17.95 -11.71
N ASN A 246 27.33 16.86 -12.34
CA ASN A 246 28.61 16.77 -13.04
C ASN A 246 28.36 16.79 -14.55
N LEU A 247 28.55 17.96 -15.19
CA LEU A 247 28.32 18.14 -16.63
C LEU A 247 29.34 17.37 -17.46
N GLN A 248 30.58 17.22 -16.97
CA GLN A 248 31.65 16.51 -17.71
C GLN A 248 31.37 15.00 -17.77
N GLU A 249 31.01 14.42 -16.66
CA GLU A 249 30.65 13.00 -16.57
C GLU A 249 29.21 12.71 -16.98
N ARG A 250 28.43 13.77 -17.25
CA ARG A 250 27.01 13.69 -17.63
C ARG A 250 26.15 12.93 -16.60
N ILE A 251 26.37 13.21 -15.33
CA ILE A 251 25.67 12.56 -14.20
C ILE A 251 25.06 13.60 -13.27
N MET A 252 23.84 13.32 -12.80
CA MET A 252 23.16 14.02 -11.72
C MET A 252 23.06 13.09 -10.51
N VAL A 253 23.48 13.54 -9.32
CA VAL A 253 23.44 12.77 -8.06
C VAL A 253 22.28 13.26 -7.22
N LEU A 254 21.23 12.47 -7.09
CA LEU A 254 20.03 12.80 -6.31
C LEU A 254 20.17 12.28 -4.87
N ARG A 255 20.34 13.19 -3.90
CA ARG A 255 20.64 12.86 -2.49
C ARG A 255 19.40 12.88 -1.59
N ASP A 256 18.47 13.80 -1.78
CA ASP A 256 17.26 13.92 -0.96
C ASP A 256 16.06 13.26 -1.63
N THR A 257 16.11 11.94 -1.76
CA THR A 257 15.01 11.17 -2.32
C THR A 257 13.97 10.85 -1.25
N LYS A 258 12.73 10.55 -1.67
CA LYS A 258 11.65 10.11 -0.79
C LYS A 258 12.03 8.89 0.05
N ASN A 259 12.99 8.09 -0.44
CA ASN A 259 13.42 6.82 0.15
C ASN A 259 14.76 6.93 0.89
N HIS A 260 15.37 8.12 1.01
CA HIS A 260 16.70 8.37 1.58
C HIS A 260 17.84 7.60 0.89
N GLU A 261 17.65 7.20 -0.37
CA GLU A 261 18.66 6.53 -1.18
C GLU A 261 19.29 7.55 -2.13
N VAL A 262 20.62 7.60 -2.13
CA VAL A 262 21.39 8.34 -3.13
C VAL A 262 21.38 7.57 -4.43
N ARG A 263 21.11 8.24 -5.55
CA ARG A 263 21.18 7.61 -6.86
C ARG A 263 21.73 8.55 -7.92
N GLU A 264 22.37 7.97 -8.88
CA GLU A 264 22.89 8.65 -10.05
C GLU A 264 21.90 8.54 -11.20
N VAL A 265 21.70 9.65 -11.90
CA VAL A 265 20.85 9.75 -13.08
C VAL A 265 21.71 10.28 -14.22
N PRO A 266 21.96 9.45 -15.27
CA PRO A 266 22.72 9.89 -16.42
C PRO A 266 21.95 10.94 -17.24
N MET A 267 22.68 11.84 -17.89
CA MET A 267 22.13 12.86 -18.77
C MET A 267 22.36 12.48 -20.25
N ASN A 268 21.31 12.59 -21.02
CA ASN A 268 21.43 12.58 -22.49
C ASN A 268 21.73 13.99 -23.01
N ASP A 269 21.98 14.10 -24.33
CA ASP A 269 22.34 15.38 -24.96
C ASP A 269 21.29 16.47 -24.75
N ASN A 270 19.99 16.14 -24.78
CA ASN A 270 18.91 17.10 -24.56
C ASN A 270 18.93 17.69 -23.14
N VAL A 271 19.23 16.87 -22.12
CA VAL A 271 19.34 17.33 -20.73
C VAL A 271 20.59 18.18 -20.54
N LEU A 272 21.72 17.76 -21.13
CA LEU A 272 22.98 18.48 -21.06
C LEU A 272 22.83 19.87 -21.67
N GLU A 273 22.32 19.98 -22.90
CA GLU A 273 22.10 21.23 -23.60
C GLU A 273 21.22 22.21 -22.81
N VAL A 274 20.13 21.68 -22.22
CA VAL A 274 19.23 22.50 -21.41
C VAL A 274 19.95 23.02 -20.17
N LEU A 275 20.71 22.18 -19.46
CA LEU A 275 21.41 22.58 -18.24
C LEU A 275 22.55 23.58 -18.52
N GLU A 276 23.28 23.43 -19.62
CA GLU A 276 24.34 24.37 -20.02
C GLU A 276 23.82 25.74 -20.33
N ARG A 277 22.61 25.87 -20.85
CA ARG A 277 21.96 27.15 -21.19
C ARG A 277 21.34 27.87 -19.99
N LEU A 278 21.17 27.19 -18.84
CA LEU A 278 20.56 27.77 -17.69
C LEU A 278 21.52 28.74 -16.95
N PRO A 279 21.04 29.92 -16.56
CA PRO A 279 21.87 30.87 -15.81
C PRO A 279 22.13 30.34 -14.40
N ARG A 280 23.39 30.43 -13.94
CA ARG A 280 23.79 30.12 -12.56
C ARG A 280 23.67 31.34 -11.69
N SER A 281 23.02 31.21 -10.56
CA SER A 281 22.93 32.30 -9.56
C SER A 281 24.14 32.27 -8.62
N LEU A 282 24.67 33.42 -8.30
CA LEU A 282 25.70 33.57 -7.27
C LEU A 282 25.14 33.41 -5.84
N LYS A 283 23.81 33.55 -5.69
CA LYS A 283 23.14 33.56 -4.39
C LYS A 283 22.48 32.21 -4.04
N TYR A 284 22.07 31.44 -5.03
CA TYR A 284 21.30 30.23 -4.84
C TYR A 284 21.97 29.05 -5.52
N GLU A 285 22.03 27.91 -4.83
CA GLU A 285 22.58 26.67 -5.35
C GLU A 285 21.59 25.91 -6.24
N GLU A 286 20.30 26.24 -6.13
CA GLU A 286 19.24 25.56 -6.91
C GLU A 286 19.35 25.94 -8.39
N VAL A 287 19.15 24.90 -9.25
CA VAL A 287 19.19 25.06 -10.71
C VAL A 287 18.00 25.89 -11.23
N PHE A 288 16.82 25.63 -10.68
CA PHE A 288 15.59 26.26 -11.13
C PHE A 288 15.17 27.40 -10.20
N LEU A 289 15.14 28.59 -10.75
CA LEU A 289 14.86 29.82 -10.02
C LEU A 289 13.51 30.42 -10.43
N ASN A 290 12.87 31.08 -9.48
CA ASN A 290 11.68 31.86 -9.73
C ASN A 290 12.11 33.33 -9.97
N PHE A 291 12.22 33.73 -11.21
CA PHE A 291 12.67 35.08 -11.60
C PHE A 291 11.79 36.21 -11.05
N ARG A 292 10.48 35.96 -10.81
CA ARG A 292 9.56 36.93 -10.23
C ARG A 292 9.76 37.16 -8.74
N LYS A 293 10.23 36.14 -8.01
CA LYS A 293 10.38 36.16 -6.54
C LYS A 293 11.84 36.14 -6.10
N SER A 294 12.79 36.28 -7.03
CA SER A 294 14.23 36.29 -6.78
C SER A 294 14.66 35.16 -5.81
N GLY A 295 14.29 33.93 -6.06
CA GLY A 295 14.62 32.80 -5.22
C GLY A 295 14.38 31.44 -5.87
N PRO A 296 14.61 30.34 -5.14
CA PRO A 296 14.38 28.98 -5.66
C PRO A 296 12.94 28.73 -6.07
N LEU A 297 12.76 28.02 -7.18
CA LEU A 297 11.45 27.60 -7.64
C LEU A 297 10.92 26.48 -6.72
N ARG A 298 9.85 26.74 -5.99
CA ARG A 298 9.26 25.79 -5.02
C ARG A 298 7.95 25.18 -5.50
N LYS A 299 7.19 25.90 -6.32
CA LYS A 299 5.85 25.49 -6.77
C LYS A 299 5.70 25.72 -8.25
N ILE A 300 5.33 24.69 -8.98
CA ILE A 300 5.14 24.75 -10.43
C ILE A 300 3.69 24.53 -10.88
N GLN A 301 2.75 24.38 -9.92
CA GLN A 301 1.34 24.08 -10.23
C GLN A 301 0.68 25.13 -11.12
N TYR A 302 0.93 26.40 -10.87
CA TYR A 302 0.39 27.48 -11.69
C TYR A 302 0.98 27.46 -13.11
N ALA A 303 2.30 27.30 -13.22
CA ALA A 303 2.97 27.19 -14.51
C ALA A 303 2.48 25.98 -15.28
N TRP A 304 2.32 24.82 -14.61
CA TRP A 304 1.77 23.61 -15.20
C TRP A 304 0.36 23.81 -15.75
N ARG A 305 -0.55 24.42 -14.96
CA ARG A 305 -1.91 24.70 -15.42
C ARG A 305 -1.91 25.56 -16.68
N ARG A 306 -1.11 26.63 -16.71
CA ARG A 306 -0.97 27.46 -17.91
C ARG A 306 -0.44 26.69 -19.11
N THR A 307 0.53 25.80 -18.88
CA THR A 307 1.08 24.93 -19.92
C THR A 307 0.00 24.01 -20.51
N THR A 308 -0.80 23.38 -19.66
CA THR A 308 -1.89 22.51 -20.12
C THR A 308 -3.00 23.28 -20.85
N GLU A 309 -3.36 24.49 -20.38
CA GLU A 309 -4.29 25.37 -21.04
C GLU A 309 -3.81 25.78 -22.46
N GLU A 310 -2.50 26.09 -22.60
CA GLU A 310 -1.92 26.45 -23.90
C GLU A 310 -1.79 25.23 -24.82
N ALA A 311 -1.34 24.08 -24.29
CA ALA A 311 -1.26 22.85 -25.05
C ALA A 311 -2.64 22.36 -25.57
N ALA A 312 -3.71 22.60 -24.80
CA ALA A 312 -5.07 22.32 -25.24
C ALA A 312 -5.46 23.16 -26.46
N ARG A 313 -5.04 24.44 -26.54
CA ARG A 313 -5.25 25.29 -27.72
C ARG A 313 -4.52 24.77 -28.95
N CYS A 314 -3.41 24.07 -28.73
CA CYS A 314 -2.65 23.40 -29.79
C CYS A 314 -3.23 22.00 -30.15
N GLY A 315 -4.41 21.64 -29.65
CA GLY A 315 -5.13 20.42 -30.02
C GLY A 315 -4.76 19.17 -29.20
N ILE A 316 -4.05 19.31 -28.07
CA ILE A 316 -3.78 18.17 -27.19
C ILE A 316 -4.95 17.95 -26.23
N ASP A 317 -5.36 16.70 -26.08
CA ASP A 317 -6.24 16.31 -24.98
C ASP A 317 -5.48 16.38 -23.65
N VAL A 318 -5.79 17.39 -22.86
CA VAL A 318 -5.24 17.61 -21.51
C VAL A 318 -6.16 17.16 -20.40
N THR A 319 -7.30 16.54 -20.75
CA THR A 319 -8.24 15.99 -19.77
C THR A 319 -7.49 15.01 -18.88
N ASP A 320 -7.57 15.24 -17.59
CA ASP A 320 -6.85 14.41 -16.58
C ASP A 320 -5.33 14.30 -16.74
N LEU A 321 -4.68 15.18 -17.52
CA LEU A 321 -3.24 15.17 -17.69
C LEU A 321 -2.52 15.73 -16.45
N TRP A 322 -1.63 14.95 -15.87
CA TRP A 322 -0.83 15.32 -14.72
C TRP A 322 0.66 15.33 -15.06
N ILE A 323 1.39 16.21 -14.43
CA ILE A 323 2.85 16.27 -14.63
C ILE A 323 3.57 14.94 -14.34
N HIS A 324 2.97 14.08 -13.50
CA HIS A 324 3.51 12.75 -13.20
C HIS A 324 3.36 11.76 -14.36
N ASP A 325 2.47 12.05 -15.31
CA ASP A 325 2.29 11.22 -16.51
C ASP A 325 3.48 11.33 -17.46
N ILE A 326 4.26 12.43 -17.39
CA ILE A 326 5.54 12.56 -18.11
C ILE A 326 6.53 11.49 -17.63
N ARG A 327 6.67 11.32 -16.32
CA ARG A 327 7.51 10.26 -15.76
C ARG A 327 6.99 8.88 -16.12
N ARG A 328 5.66 8.67 -16.08
CA ARG A 328 5.04 7.41 -16.50
C ARG A 328 5.37 7.12 -17.95
N THR A 329 5.25 8.11 -18.84
CA THR A 329 5.60 8.00 -20.25
C THR A 329 7.06 7.58 -20.45
N TRP A 330 8.00 8.20 -19.71
CA TRP A 330 9.41 7.81 -19.78
C TRP A 330 9.63 6.35 -19.36
N ILE A 331 9.03 5.93 -18.23
CA ILE A 331 9.18 4.55 -17.75
C ILE A 331 8.59 3.55 -18.76
N THR A 332 7.39 3.81 -19.29
CA THR A 332 6.74 2.92 -20.25
C THR A 332 7.60 2.80 -21.52
N ARG A 333 8.11 3.92 -22.05
CA ARG A 333 8.98 3.90 -23.22
C ARG A 333 10.31 3.20 -22.96
N ALA A 334 10.88 3.33 -21.76
CA ALA A 334 12.09 2.63 -21.40
C ALA A 334 11.85 1.10 -21.38
N VAL A 335 10.68 0.66 -20.91
CA VAL A 335 10.29 -0.76 -20.98
C VAL A 335 10.07 -1.21 -22.43
N GLU A 336 9.37 -0.42 -23.24
CA GLU A 336 9.14 -0.68 -24.68
C GLU A 336 10.45 -0.73 -25.48
N ALA A 337 11.44 0.08 -25.10
CA ALA A 337 12.79 0.05 -25.68
C ALA A 337 13.64 -1.15 -25.21
N GLY A 338 13.09 -2.03 -24.37
CA GLY A 338 13.78 -3.23 -23.90
C GLY A 338 14.84 -2.98 -22.83
N ILE A 339 14.84 -1.80 -22.17
CA ILE A 339 15.74 -1.54 -21.04
C ILE A 339 15.33 -2.43 -19.87
N ASP A 340 16.29 -3.07 -19.23
CA ASP A 340 16.02 -3.95 -18.10
C ASP A 340 15.39 -3.23 -16.90
N LEU A 341 14.47 -3.90 -16.22
CA LEU A 341 13.73 -3.31 -15.11
C LEU A 341 14.61 -2.86 -13.94
N PRO A 342 15.71 -3.55 -13.56
CA PRO A 342 16.65 -3.05 -12.56
C PRO A 342 17.27 -1.71 -12.94
N THR A 343 17.68 -1.52 -14.18
CA THR A 343 18.22 -0.24 -14.68
C THR A 343 17.18 0.87 -14.64
N ILE A 344 15.96 0.61 -15.14
CA ILE A 344 14.84 1.55 -15.03
C ILE A 344 14.54 1.90 -13.55
N SER A 345 14.55 0.89 -12.68
CA SER A 345 14.33 1.06 -11.24
C SER A 345 15.35 2.01 -10.61
N LYS A 346 16.63 1.85 -10.94
CA LYS A 346 17.71 2.69 -10.44
C LYS A 346 17.61 4.12 -10.98
N ILE A 347 17.45 4.32 -12.28
CA ILE A 347 17.36 5.66 -12.90
C ILE A 347 16.12 6.40 -12.39
N ALA A 348 14.95 5.80 -12.51
CA ALA A 348 13.70 6.42 -12.08
C ALA A 348 13.54 6.46 -10.54
N GLY A 349 14.29 5.69 -9.77
CA GLY A 349 14.17 5.59 -8.32
C GLY A 349 12.84 4.95 -7.89
N VAL A 350 12.47 3.82 -8.50
CA VAL A 350 11.32 3.01 -8.10
C VAL A 350 11.81 1.93 -7.16
N LYS A 351 11.37 1.94 -5.91
CA LYS A 351 11.91 1.05 -4.86
C LYS A 351 11.66 -0.45 -5.13
N THR A 352 10.55 -0.78 -5.77
CA THR A 352 10.14 -2.18 -5.93
C THR A 352 9.93 -2.49 -7.40
N ILE A 353 10.69 -3.45 -7.94
CA ILE A 353 10.54 -3.94 -9.32
C ILE A 353 9.11 -4.42 -9.57
N LYS A 354 8.45 -5.02 -8.55
CA LYS A 354 7.04 -5.39 -8.62
C LYS A 354 6.15 -4.20 -9.04
N THR A 355 6.44 -2.99 -8.56
CA THR A 355 5.67 -1.79 -8.96
C THR A 355 5.86 -1.45 -10.45
N LEU A 356 7.04 -1.73 -11.02
CA LEU A 356 7.28 -1.57 -12.45
C LEU A 356 6.50 -2.64 -13.24
N ILE A 357 6.58 -3.89 -12.80
CA ILE A 357 5.86 -5.00 -13.43
C ILE A 357 4.35 -4.72 -13.40
N ASP A 358 3.77 -4.46 -12.23
CA ASP A 358 2.31 -4.31 -12.07
C ASP A 358 1.74 -3.10 -12.84
N LYS A 359 2.54 -2.04 -13.06
CA LYS A 359 2.06 -0.77 -13.62
C LYS A 359 2.49 -0.49 -15.05
N TYR A 360 3.62 -1.04 -15.50
CA TYR A 360 4.25 -0.64 -16.76
C TYR A 360 4.55 -1.80 -17.71
N THR A 361 4.55 -3.04 -17.25
CA THR A 361 4.72 -4.20 -18.13
C THR A 361 3.35 -4.72 -18.55
N ARG A 362 2.80 -4.16 -19.63
CA ARG A 362 1.80 -4.86 -20.44
C ARG A 362 2.58 -5.75 -21.38
N VAL A 363 2.77 -7.02 -21.01
CA VAL A 363 3.41 -8.00 -21.89
C VAL A 363 2.41 -8.41 -22.96
N ASP A 364 2.43 -7.72 -24.08
CA ASP A 364 1.65 -8.07 -25.25
C ASP A 364 2.11 -9.42 -25.84
N GLN A 365 1.22 -10.13 -26.55
CA GLN A 365 1.56 -11.42 -27.14
C GLN A 365 2.75 -11.32 -28.11
N ASP A 366 2.83 -10.23 -28.87
CA ASP A 366 3.91 -9.99 -29.84
C ASP A 366 5.28 -9.92 -29.15
N HIS A 367 5.34 -9.24 -27.99
CA HIS A 367 6.57 -9.15 -27.19
C HIS A 367 7.03 -10.51 -26.64
N ARG A 368 6.08 -11.42 -26.33
CA ARG A 368 6.39 -12.78 -25.87
C ARG A 368 6.97 -13.61 -27.03
N HIS A 369 6.42 -13.48 -28.22
CA HIS A 369 6.93 -14.14 -29.41
C HIS A 369 8.35 -13.65 -29.75
N GLU A 370 8.59 -12.35 -29.78
CA GLU A 370 9.91 -11.79 -29.99
C GLU A 370 10.93 -12.23 -28.94
N ALA A 371 10.54 -12.26 -27.67
CA ALA A 371 11.43 -12.68 -26.60
C ALA A 371 11.88 -14.14 -26.77
N VAL A 372 10.95 -15.02 -27.16
CA VAL A 372 11.28 -16.43 -27.43
C VAL A 372 12.19 -16.57 -28.67
N GLN A 373 11.99 -15.75 -29.70
CA GLN A 373 12.85 -15.75 -30.90
C GLN A 373 14.27 -15.22 -30.60
N LYS A 374 14.42 -14.29 -29.67
CA LYS A 374 15.73 -13.75 -29.27
C LYS A 374 16.57 -14.74 -28.46
N VAL A 375 15.94 -15.73 -27.82
CA VAL A 375 16.62 -16.79 -27.08
C VAL A 375 16.88 -17.96 -28.04
N VAL A 376 17.94 -17.85 -28.86
CA VAL A 376 18.37 -18.96 -29.69
C VAL A 376 19.10 -19.96 -28.84
N THR A 377 18.40 -21.04 -28.54
CA THR A 377 19.00 -22.23 -27.96
C THR A 377 18.94 -23.33 -28.98
N VAL A 378 19.66 -24.22 -29.12
CA VAL A 378 19.82 -25.43 -29.95
C VAL A 378 18.74 -25.66 -31.01
N GLY A 379 19.02 -25.33 -32.27
CA GLY A 379 18.17 -25.72 -33.37
C GLY A 379 18.24 -27.23 -33.61
N ILE A 380 17.10 -27.89 -33.60
CA ILE A 380 16.97 -29.27 -34.08
C ILE A 380 17.05 -29.19 -35.60
N THR A 381 18.18 -29.58 -36.18
CA THR A 381 18.47 -29.39 -37.59
C THR A 381 17.70 -30.35 -38.52
N LYS A 382 17.08 -31.40 -38.03
CA LYS A 382 16.10 -32.25 -38.74
C LYS A 382 15.19 -32.96 -37.71
N PRO A 383 13.87 -32.95 -37.89
CA PRO A 383 13.02 -33.85 -37.12
C PRO A 383 13.37 -35.30 -37.49
N THR A 384 13.79 -36.09 -36.55
CA THR A 384 13.89 -37.55 -36.74
C THR A 384 12.51 -38.06 -37.13
N PRO A 385 12.33 -38.79 -38.26
CA PRO A 385 11.03 -39.30 -38.63
C PRO A 385 10.54 -40.17 -37.48
N ILE A 386 9.35 -39.87 -36.98
CA ILE A 386 8.66 -40.73 -35.99
C ILE A 386 8.39 -42.04 -36.71
N PRO A 387 8.89 -43.21 -36.23
CA PRO A 387 8.59 -44.48 -36.87
C PRO A 387 7.08 -44.66 -36.84
N THR A 388 6.48 -44.74 -38.02
CA THR A 388 5.06 -45.09 -38.15
C THR A 388 4.86 -46.50 -37.52
N PRO A 389 3.95 -46.69 -36.59
CA PRO A 389 3.68 -48.04 -36.09
C PRO A 389 3.25 -48.94 -37.23
N LEU A 390 3.95 -50.06 -37.41
CA LEU A 390 3.57 -51.11 -38.36
C LEU A 390 2.16 -51.55 -37.98
N VAL A 391 1.17 -51.11 -38.77
CA VAL A 391 -0.18 -51.66 -38.73
C VAL A 391 -0.08 -53.07 -39.25
N LYS A 392 -0.12 -54.07 -38.39
CA LYS A 392 -0.29 -55.47 -38.77
C LYS A 392 -1.63 -55.58 -39.49
N ASN A 393 -1.59 -55.85 -40.77
CA ASN A 393 -2.75 -56.21 -41.58
C ASN A 393 -3.49 -57.39 -40.91
N ALA A 394 -4.65 -57.12 -40.36
CA ALA A 394 -5.64 -58.16 -40.01
C ALA A 394 -6.55 -58.32 -41.23
N SER A 395 -6.50 -59.52 -41.69
CA SER A 395 -7.19 -60.13 -42.83
C SER A 395 -8.67 -59.75 -42.99
N SER A 396 -9.00 -59.47 -44.22
CA SER A 396 -10.27 -59.72 -44.93
C SER A 396 -11.48 -60.24 -44.13
N GLN A 397 -12.51 -59.40 -44.00
CA GLN A 397 -13.90 -59.86 -43.98
C GLN A 397 -14.75 -58.98 -44.91
N LYS A 398 -15.55 -59.67 -45.75
CA LYS A 398 -16.40 -59.15 -46.83
C LYS A 398 -17.51 -58.24 -46.32
N PRO A 399 -18.05 -57.34 -47.14
CA PRO A 399 -19.16 -56.50 -46.77
C PRO A 399 -20.47 -57.23 -46.82
N VAL A 400 -21.30 -57.10 -45.78
CA VAL A 400 -22.70 -57.46 -45.77
C VAL A 400 -23.50 -56.22 -46.19
N SER A 401 -24.19 -56.36 -47.34
CA SER A 401 -25.18 -55.41 -47.80
C SER A 401 -26.44 -55.50 -46.94
N CYS A 402 -26.97 -54.41 -46.53
CA CYS A 402 -28.39 -54.31 -46.15
C CYS A 402 -28.98 -53.02 -46.67
N SER A 403 -30.01 -53.20 -47.43
CA SER A 403 -30.81 -52.30 -48.22
C SER A 403 -31.71 -51.39 -47.38
N LYS A 404 -31.89 -50.18 -47.89
CA LYS A 404 -33.04 -49.27 -47.90
C LYS A 404 -34.21 -49.54 -46.93
N GLU A 405 -34.68 -48.50 -46.30
CA GLU A 405 -36.06 -48.01 -46.51
C GLU A 405 -36.27 -46.62 -45.88
N ASN A 406 -36.82 -45.81 -46.66
CA ASN A 406 -37.61 -44.62 -46.74
C ASN A 406 -38.42 -44.14 -45.53
N GLY A 407 -38.60 -42.88 -45.50
CA GLY A 407 -39.73 -42.10 -44.94
C GLY A 407 -39.24 -40.99 -43.99
N GLY A 408 -39.46 -39.75 -44.22
CA GLY A 408 -40.45 -39.01 -44.96
C GLY A 408 -40.92 -37.89 -44.03
N THR A 409 -40.91 -36.64 -44.53
CA THR A 409 -41.73 -35.48 -44.08
C THR A 409 -41.43 -34.92 -42.68
N GLY A 410 -41.16 -33.64 -42.41
CA GLY A 410 -41.61 -32.43 -43.07
C GLY A 410 -41.96 -31.39 -42.01
N ARG A 411 -41.79 -30.10 -42.35
CA ARG A 411 -42.31 -28.86 -41.75
C ARG A 411 -41.53 -28.23 -40.62
N THR A 412 -40.81 -27.16 -40.95
CA THR A 412 -41.17 -25.70 -40.88
C THR A 412 -41.90 -25.21 -39.67
N ARG A 413 -41.28 -24.22 -38.97
CA ARG A 413 -41.70 -22.83 -38.68
C ARG A 413 -41.09 -22.36 -37.40
N THR A 414 -40.29 -21.32 -37.56
CA THR A 414 -40.51 -19.92 -37.10
C THR A 414 -41.07 -19.72 -35.68
N ALA A 415 -40.29 -19.20 -34.79
CA ALA A 415 -40.35 -17.85 -34.24
C ALA A 415 -39.05 -17.54 -33.48
#